data_14f0f1a2adc010d5312386844abe6230
#
_entry.id   14f0f1a2adc010d5312386844abe6230
#
_cell.length_a   1.000
_cell.length_b   1.000
_cell.length_c   1.000
_cell.angle_alpha   90.00
_cell.angle_beta   90.00
_cell.angle_gamma   90.00
#
_symmetry.space_group_name_H-M   'P 1'
#
loop_
_entity.id
_entity.type
_entity.pdbx_description
1 polymer ?
#
loop_
_entity_poly.entity_id
_entity_poly.type
_entity_poly.pdbx_seq_one_letter_code
_entity_poly.pdbx_strand_id
1 'polypeptide(L)'
;MSHHYHAIHWNWQKRFYDLTILAVVLVAIVTFSVITLRQHPNVTIETLLMRSTSFMAVFLLQVLLCIGPLARLSPRFLPLLYNRRHLGITVFLCGLVHATIATIQHHALGDTFPLVSIFTSYANEFLR
;
A
#
# COMPACT_ATOMS: atom_id res chain seq x y z
N MET A 1 7.33 -29.49 29.63
CA MET A 1 8.01 -28.20 29.44
C MET A 1 7.13 -27.30 28.58
N SER A 2 6.37 -26.37 29.17
CA SER A 2 5.52 -25.42 28.43
C SER A 2 6.44 -24.33 27.88
N HIS A 3 6.69 -24.35 26.57
CA HIS A 3 7.32 -23.23 25.92
C HIS A 3 6.35 -22.03 25.96
N HIS A 4 6.63 -21.05 26.79
CA HIS A 4 5.97 -19.75 26.76
C HIS A 4 6.24 -19.11 25.40
N TYR A 5 5.29 -19.25 24.49
CA TYR A 5 5.31 -18.59 23.19
C TYR A 5 5.00 -17.10 23.39
N HIS A 6 6.05 -16.29 23.49
CA HIS A 6 5.89 -14.83 23.44
C HIS A 6 5.67 -14.40 21.98
N ALA A 7 4.43 -14.18 21.62
CA ALA A 7 4.02 -13.82 20.25
C ALA A 7 4.59 -12.46 19.78
N ILE A 8 5.16 -11.64 20.68
CA ILE A 8 5.63 -10.29 20.37
C ILE A 8 7.04 -10.10 20.98
N HIS A 9 8.05 -10.72 20.38
CA HIS A 9 9.42 -10.29 20.56
C HIS A 9 9.74 -9.20 19.52
N TRP A 10 9.53 -7.96 19.89
CA TRP A 10 9.89 -6.81 19.07
C TRP A 10 11.40 -6.57 19.21
N ASN A 11 12.17 -7.26 18.40
CA ASN A 11 13.62 -7.17 18.39
C ASN A 11 14.06 -5.92 17.62
N TRP A 12 15.17 -5.27 17.99
CA TRP A 12 15.77 -4.11 17.33
C TRP A 12 15.86 -4.27 15.81
N GLN A 13 16.22 -5.47 15.34
CA GLN A 13 16.31 -5.80 13.92
C GLN A 13 14.97 -5.65 13.18
N LYS A 14 13.84 -5.98 13.81
CA LYS A 14 12.50 -5.84 13.21
C LYS A 14 12.11 -4.37 13.09
N ARG A 15 12.43 -3.55 14.09
CA ARG A 15 12.19 -2.10 14.02
C ARG A 15 13.00 -1.43 12.92
N PHE A 16 14.26 -1.85 12.78
CA PHE A 16 15.11 -1.34 11.69
C PHE A 16 14.57 -1.72 10.32
N TYR A 17 14.08 -2.95 10.16
CA TYR A 17 13.44 -3.42 8.92
C TYR A 17 12.17 -2.61 8.60
N ASP A 18 11.29 -2.41 9.58
CA ASP A 18 10.06 -1.64 9.41
C ASP A 18 10.34 -0.18 9.03
N LEU A 19 11.33 0.43 9.72
CA LEU A 19 11.77 1.80 9.41
C LEU A 19 12.36 1.89 7.99
N THR A 20 13.13 0.89 7.58
CA THR A 20 13.71 0.84 6.24
C THR A 20 12.62 0.72 5.17
N ILE A 21 11.64 -0.16 5.36
CA ILE A 21 10.49 -0.29 4.43
C ILE A 21 9.74 1.04 4.36
N LEU A 22 9.43 1.64 5.49
CA LEU A 22 8.73 2.93 5.54
C LEU A 22 9.51 4.02 4.81
N ALA A 23 10.81 4.11 5.04
CA ALA A 23 11.68 5.07 4.36
C ALA A 23 11.69 4.85 2.84
N VAL A 24 11.84 3.61 2.39
CA VAL A 24 11.83 3.25 0.97
C VAL A 24 10.49 3.62 0.32
N VAL A 25 9.37 3.31 0.98
CA VAL A 25 8.02 3.65 0.49
C VAL A 25 7.84 5.17 0.39
N LEU A 26 8.25 5.92 1.41
CA LEU A 26 8.15 7.38 1.40
C LEU A 26 9.01 8.00 0.29
N VAL A 27 10.26 7.56 0.15
CA VAL A 27 11.15 8.03 -0.92
C VAL A 27 10.56 7.73 -2.29
N ALA A 28 10.01 6.53 -2.49
CA ALA A 28 9.39 6.14 -3.75
C ALA A 28 8.15 7.00 -4.07
N ILE A 29 7.28 7.25 -3.08
CA ILE A 29 6.11 8.13 -3.24
C ILE A 29 6.55 9.55 -3.62
N VAL A 30 7.52 10.11 -2.91
CA VAL A 30 8.05 11.46 -3.21
C VAL A 30 8.66 11.51 -4.60
N THR A 31 9.50 10.54 -4.96
CA THR A 31 10.15 10.47 -6.28
C THR A 31 9.11 10.38 -7.40
N PHE A 32 8.13 9.49 -7.27
CA PHE A 32 7.03 9.36 -8.23
C PHE A 32 6.24 10.66 -8.35
N SER A 33 5.94 11.31 -7.23
CA SER A 33 5.22 12.57 -7.18
C SER A 33 5.97 13.69 -7.87
N VAL A 34 7.28 13.81 -7.62
CA VAL A 34 8.14 14.82 -8.28
C VAL A 34 8.22 14.60 -9.79
N ILE A 35 8.39 13.35 -10.22
CA ILE A 35 8.44 13.02 -11.66
C ILE A 35 7.10 13.38 -12.34
N THR A 36 5.98 12.98 -11.73
CA THR A 36 4.64 13.26 -12.28
C THR A 36 4.37 14.76 -12.34
N LEU A 37 4.75 15.52 -11.30
CA LEU A 37 4.56 16.97 -11.26
C LEU A 37 5.39 17.69 -12.34
N ARG A 38 6.59 17.20 -12.65
CA ARG A 38 7.42 17.74 -13.74
C ARG A 38 6.81 17.50 -15.13
N GLN A 39 6.16 16.37 -15.31
CA GLN A 39 5.52 16.03 -16.60
C GLN A 39 4.14 16.69 -16.77
N HIS A 40 3.41 16.88 -15.66
CA HIS A 40 2.05 17.40 -15.63
C HIS A 40 1.90 18.46 -14.52
N PRO A 41 2.33 19.69 -14.72
CA PRO A 41 2.31 20.74 -13.69
C PRO A 41 0.91 21.14 -13.21
N ASN A 42 -0.13 20.82 -13.96
CA ASN A 42 -1.53 21.16 -13.67
C ASN A 42 -2.26 20.09 -12.82
N VAL A 43 -1.57 19.05 -12.35
CA VAL A 43 -2.20 18.00 -11.54
C VAL A 43 -2.36 18.48 -10.11
N THR A 44 -3.56 18.29 -9.55
CA THR A 44 -3.85 18.60 -8.14
C THR A 44 -3.09 17.64 -7.22
N ILE A 45 -2.74 18.14 -6.02
CA ILE A 45 -2.01 17.36 -5.01
C ILE A 45 -2.78 16.08 -4.63
N GLU A 46 -4.11 16.16 -4.55
CA GLU A 46 -4.99 15.02 -4.25
C GLU A 46 -4.88 13.90 -5.29
N THR A 47 -4.96 14.27 -6.58
CA THR A 47 -4.80 13.32 -7.69
C THR A 47 -3.40 12.71 -7.69
N LEU A 48 -2.37 13.51 -7.36
CA LEU A 48 -1.00 13.06 -7.26
C LEU A 48 -0.81 12.02 -6.15
N LEU A 49 -1.34 12.29 -4.95
CA LEU A 49 -1.31 11.36 -3.82
C LEU A 49 -2.09 10.08 -4.12
N MET A 50 -3.26 10.19 -4.73
CA MET A 50 -4.08 9.03 -5.11
C MET A 50 -3.32 8.12 -6.08
N ARG A 51 -2.69 8.67 -7.12
CA ARG A 51 -1.92 7.90 -8.10
C ARG A 51 -0.66 7.27 -7.48
N SER A 52 0.08 8.02 -6.68
CA SER A 52 1.32 7.53 -6.06
C SER A 52 1.07 6.42 -5.04
N THR A 53 0.04 6.55 -4.20
CA THR A 53 -0.34 5.52 -3.22
C THR A 53 -0.90 4.26 -3.89
N SER A 54 -1.69 4.40 -4.96
CA SER A 54 -2.17 3.27 -5.76
C SER A 54 -1.02 2.49 -6.37
N PHE A 55 -0.10 3.18 -7.05
CA PHE A 55 1.07 2.56 -7.66
C PHE A 55 1.92 1.82 -6.63
N MET A 56 2.17 2.45 -5.47
CA MET A 56 2.94 1.82 -4.38
C MET A 56 2.24 0.60 -3.80
N ALA A 57 0.93 0.66 -3.59
CA ALA A 57 0.16 -0.48 -3.06
C ALA A 57 0.25 -1.69 -4.02
N VAL A 58 0.05 -1.48 -5.31
CA VAL A 58 0.15 -2.53 -6.33
C VAL A 58 1.58 -3.07 -6.44
N PHE A 59 2.58 -2.20 -6.48
CA PHE A 59 3.99 -2.60 -6.57
C PHE A 59 4.41 -3.45 -5.37
N LEU A 60 4.11 -3.00 -4.14
CA LEU A 60 4.41 -3.75 -2.93
C LEU A 60 3.65 -5.07 -2.86
N LEU A 61 2.41 -5.11 -3.35
CA LEU A 61 1.63 -6.35 -3.45
C LEU A 61 2.32 -7.35 -4.38
N GLN A 62 2.83 -6.93 -5.54
CA GLN A 62 3.58 -7.80 -6.45
C GLN A 62 4.84 -8.35 -5.78
N VAL A 63 5.61 -7.50 -5.08
CA VAL A 63 6.77 -7.93 -4.31
C VAL A 63 6.37 -8.97 -3.26
N LEU A 64 5.29 -8.72 -2.51
CA LEU A 64 4.77 -9.63 -1.48
C LEU A 64 4.40 -11.01 -2.05
N LEU A 65 3.77 -11.03 -3.23
CA LEU A 65 3.41 -12.28 -3.91
C LEU A 65 4.64 -13.02 -4.43
N CYS A 66 5.66 -12.31 -4.91
CA CYS A 66 6.90 -12.91 -5.40
C CYS A 66 7.76 -13.54 -4.30
N ILE A 67 7.66 -13.09 -3.04
CA ILE A 67 8.47 -13.60 -1.91
C ILE A 67 8.30 -15.12 -1.74
N GLY A 68 7.07 -15.64 -1.86
CA GLY A 68 6.80 -17.08 -1.71
C GLY A 68 7.54 -17.94 -2.72
N PRO A 69 7.37 -17.72 -4.03
CA PRO A 69 8.12 -18.42 -5.07
C PRO A 69 9.63 -18.23 -4.97
N LEU A 70 10.12 -17.02 -4.70
CA LEU A 70 11.54 -16.70 -4.57
C LEU A 70 12.20 -17.47 -3.40
N ALA A 71 11.53 -17.58 -2.26
CA ALA A 71 12.04 -18.33 -1.11
C ALA A 71 12.14 -19.85 -1.38
N ARG A 72 11.32 -20.38 -2.32
CA ARG A 72 11.42 -21.77 -2.79
C ARG A 72 12.58 -21.98 -3.75
N LEU A 73 12.90 -20.97 -4.56
CA LEU A 73 13.99 -21.03 -5.53
C LEU A 73 15.37 -20.90 -4.90
N SER A 74 15.51 -20.11 -3.83
CA SER A 74 16.80 -19.90 -3.18
C SER A 74 16.66 -19.60 -1.70
N PRO A 75 17.45 -20.29 -0.83
CA PRO A 75 17.47 -20.04 0.61
C PRO A 75 17.86 -18.61 1.01
N ARG A 76 18.48 -17.84 0.11
CA ARG A 76 18.87 -16.46 0.35
C ARG A 76 17.67 -15.53 0.61
N PHE A 77 16.48 -15.92 0.13
CA PHE A 77 15.24 -15.14 0.29
C PHE A 77 14.43 -15.54 1.53
N LEU A 78 14.88 -16.51 2.32
CA LEU A 78 14.22 -16.90 3.57
C LEU A 78 14.01 -15.72 4.56
N PRO A 79 14.97 -14.79 4.76
CA PRO A 79 14.74 -13.65 5.64
C PRO A 79 13.55 -12.77 5.24
N LEU A 80 13.28 -12.64 3.92
CA LEU A 80 12.11 -11.91 3.42
C LEU A 80 10.81 -12.65 3.79
N LEU A 81 10.83 -13.98 3.75
CA LEU A 81 9.66 -14.79 4.12
C LEU A 81 9.26 -14.59 5.59
N TYR A 82 10.23 -14.50 6.50
CA TYR A 82 9.98 -14.22 7.91
C TYR A 82 9.37 -12.83 8.14
N ASN A 83 9.75 -11.85 7.32
CA ASN A 83 9.27 -10.47 7.43
C ASN A 83 8.06 -10.17 6.54
N ARG A 84 7.52 -11.17 5.83
CA ARG A 84 6.37 -11.04 4.92
C ARG A 84 5.15 -10.39 5.58
N ARG A 85 4.92 -10.65 6.88
CA ARG A 85 3.80 -10.07 7.63
C ARG A 85 3.91 -8.55 7.73
N HIS A 86 5.09 -8.01 8.02
CA HIS A 86 5.32 -6.56 8.12
C HIS A 86 5.12 -5.87 6.77
N LEU A 87 5.64 -6.49 5.70
CA LEU A 87 5.40 -6.00 4.34
C LEU A 87 3.90 -6.02 3.99
N GLY A 88 3.16 -7.06 4.38
CA GLY A 88 1.71 -7.15 4.17
C GLY A 88 0.94 -6.05 4.89
N ILE A 89 1.33 -5.67 6.11
CA ILE A 89 0.75 -4.54 6.84
C ILE A 89 1.01 -3.23 6.09
N THR A 90 2.22 -3.03 5.56
CA THR A 90 2.56 -1.84 4.77
C THR A 90 1.72 -1.74 3.49
N VAL A 91 1.53 -2.86 2.77
CA VAL A 91 0.64 -2.93 1.60
C VAL A 91 -0.78 -2.55 1.97
N PHE A 92 -1.29 -3.11 3.06
CA PHE A 92 -2.64 -2.80 3.56
C PHE A 92 -2.79 -1.32 3.90
N LEU A 93 -1.82 -0.72 4.59
CA LEU A 93 -1.86 0.71 4.94
C LEU A 93 -1.82 1.60 3.70
N CYS A 94 -0.97 1.30 2.71
CA CYS A 94 -0.96 2.04 1.45
C CYS A 94 -2.31 1.93 0.71
N GLY A 95 -2.90 0.75 0.66
CA GLY A 95 -4.21 0.52 0.07
C GLY A 95 -5.33 1.26 0.82
N LEU A 96 -5.29 1.27 2.15
CA LEU A 96 -6.25 1.98 2.99
C LEU A 96 -6.18 3.49 2.77
N VAL A 97 -4.97 4.06 2.75
CA VAL A 97 -4.76 5.50 2.46
C VAL A 97 -5.29 5.83 1.06
N HIS A 98 -4.96 5.02 0.05
CA HIS A 98 -5.46 5.19 -1.31
C HIS A 98 -7.00 5.17 -1.34
N ALA A 99 -7.63 4.16 -0.74
CA ALA A 99 -9.09 4.02 -0.71
C ALA A 99 -9.76 5.19 0.01
N THR A 100 -9.17 5.68 1.10
CA THR A 100 -9.69 6.83 1.84
C THR A 100 -9.66 8.10 0.99
N ILE A 101 -8.52 8.40 0.34
CA ILE A 101 -8.38 9.58 -0.53
C ILE A 101 -9.34 9.48 -1.71
N ALA A 102 -9.43 8.31 -2.37
CA ALA A 102 -10.34 8.09 -3.49
C ALA A 102 -11.80 8.28 -3.09
N THR A 103 -12.20 7.77 -1.92
CA THR A 103 -13.57 7.95 -1.40
C THR A 103 -13.89 9.41 -1.13
N ILE A 104 -12.97 10.15 -0.51
CA ILE A 104 -13.14 11.58 -0.25
C ILE A 104 -13.24 12.36 -1.56
N GLN A 105 -12.34 12.12 -2.50
CA GLN A 105 -12.26 12.87 -3.75
C GLN A 105 -13.46 12.62 -4.66
N HIS A 106 -13.92 11.38 -4.78
CA HIS A 106 -14.94 11.03 -5.75
C HIS A 106 -16.37 10.98 -5.18
N HIS A 107 -16.53 10.81 -3.89
CA HIS A 107 -17.84 10.53 -3.30
C HIS A 107 -18.22 11.46 -2.14
N ALA A 108 -17.29 11.94 -1.32
CA ALA A 108 -17.62 12.76 -0.15
C ALA A 108 -17.87 14.25 -0.50
N LEU A 109 -17.32 14.73 -1.64
CA LEU A 109 -17.51 16.10 -2.12
C LEU A 109 -18.76 16.25 -3.01
N GLY A 110 -19.52 15.15 -3.24
CA GLY A 110 -20.78 15.16 -3.97
C GLY A 110 -21.98 15.40 -3.04
N ASP A 111 -23.16 15.71 -3.63
CA ASP A 111 -24.41 15.96 -2.91
C ASP A 111 -25.06 14.70 -2.31
N THR A 112 -24.47 13.52 -2.51
CA THR A 112 -24.98 12.23 -2.05
C THR A 112 -24.08 11.60 -1.01
N PHE A 113 -24.65 10.75 -0.13
CA PHE A 113 -23.86 9.99 0.83
C PHE A 113 -22.81 9.14 0.12
N PRO A 114 -21.51 9.15 0.58
CA PRO A 114 -20.41 8.48 -0.10
C PRO A 114 -20.65 7.00 -0.40
N LEU A 115 -21.25 6.26 0.54
CA LEU A 115 -21.57 4.84 0.37
C LEU A 115 -22.60 4.61 -0.74
N VAL A 116 -23.67 5.42 -0.77
CA VAL A 116 -24.71 5.33 -1.80
C VAL A 116 -24.13 5.67 -3.17
N SER A 117 -23.29 6.70 -3.25
CA SER A 117 -22.61 7.11 -4.48
C SER A 117 -21.71 6.00 -5.04
N ILE A 118 -20.96 5.28 -4.19
CA ILE A 118 -20.12 4.15 -4.60
C ILE A 118 -21.00 3.05 -5.20
N PHE A 119 -22.05 2.63 -4.49
CA PHE A 119 -22.92 1.53 -4.95
C PHE A 119 -23.69 1.88 -6.23
N THR A 120 -24.18 3.10 -6.36
CA THR A 120 -24.92 3.52 -7.56
C THR A 120 -24.01 3.67 -8.78
N SER A 121 -22.76 4.14 -8.60
CA SER A 121 -21.78 4.22 -9.69
C SER A 121 -21.45 2.84 -10.25
N TYR A 122 -21.20 1.86 -9.39
CA TYR A 122 -20.93 0.49 -9.83
C TYR A 122 -22.16 -0.20 -10.44
N ALA A 123 -23.35 0.02 -9.89
CA ALA A 123 -24.59 -0.54 -10.45
C ALA A 123 -24.86 -0.01 -11.86
N ASN A 124 -24.64 1.28 -12.11
CA ASN A 124 -24.85 1.90 -13.42
C ASN A 124 -23.82 1.44 -14.47
N GLU A 125 -22.60 1.14 -14.06
CA GLU A 125 -21.57 0.59 -14.96
C GLU A 125 -21.82 -0.88 -15.32
N PHE A 126 -22.39 -1.66 -14.40
CA PHE A 126 -22.70 -3.07 -14.60
C PHE A 126 -23.96 -3.29 -15.48
N LEU A 127 -24.85 -2.29 -15.57
CA LEU A 127 -26.10 -2.35 -16.35
C LEU A 127 -25.96 -1.76 -17.78
N ARG A 128 -24.80 -1.28 -18.16
CA ARG A 128 -24.47 -0.84 -19.53
C ARG A 128 -23.75 -1.91 -20.32
#